data_8fe555168c99f4bafa0dd49ab8a1906f
#
_entry.id   8fe555168c99f4bafa0dd49ab8a1906f
#
_cell.length_a   1.000
_cell.length_b   1.000
_cell.length_c   1.000
_cell.angle_alpha   90.00
_cell.angle_beta   90.00
_cell.angle_gamma   90.00
#
_symmetry.space_group_name_H-M   'P 1'
#
loop_
_entity.id
_entity.type
_entity.pdbx_description
1 polymer ?
#
loop_
_entity_poly.entity_id
_entity_poly.type
_entity_poly.pdbx_seq_one_letter_code
_entity_poly.pdbx_strand_id
1 'polypeptide(L)'
;MLLLSQSAQAQVQNMIVHRTDGTKVMFNVEQVDSVTFEEVPRWANRSVEARKLLAYLDEGAGKRMLSGVHACINYNTYEADWVYKHTGKYPAINCIDFIHDIYSSKGGWIDYTNQTIWKNWTNKRGIMAAMWHWGMPTNDGTTYTCTPGTADGETSFSPSAIFDPTSDGYKMMIQRIDQIATWMKPMAAARVPIIWRPLHEAQGNWSDQYPGTSWHKAWFWWGIDGPEAFVELWKVMYDRMVNYHGLTNLIWVYNAGDSMKWYPGDEYVDVVAFDFYNQSLSGTRQWYQFFKKNFPGKIYAISEFGNMPKISELWADGQYWSFMVPWWDNARTGDPNSEAFNSTDHNNANIDYWQDALKQDCIITRDELPNFR
;
A
#
# COMPACT_ATOMS: atom_id res chain seq x y z
N MET A 1 57.27 -34.57 47.09
CA MET A 1 56.64 -34.66 45.77
C MET A 1 55.34 -33.97 45.85
N LEU A 2 55.30 -32.65 45.49
CA LEU A 2 54.11 -31.85 45.52
C LEU A 2 53.42 -32.00 44.18
N LEU A 3 52.21 -32.56 44.15
CA LEU A 3 51.33 -32.57 43.00
C LEU A 3 50.60 -31.24 42.97
N LEU A 4 50.98 -30.35 42.07
CA LEU A 4 50.24 -29.17 41.70
C LEU A 4 49.07 -29.61 40.84
N SER A 5 47.87 -29.61 41.39
CA SER A 5 46.63 -29.71 40.60
C SER A 5 46.39 -28.37 39.88
N GLN A 6 46.64 -28.32 38.57
CA GLN A 6 46.15 -27.23 37.72
C GLN A 6 44.61 -27.40 37.59
N SER A 7 43.87 -26.53 38.20
CA SER A 7 42.46 -26.38 37.91
C SER A 7 42.32 -25.76 36.49
N ALA A 8 41.90 -26.56 35.53
CA ALA A 8 41.47 -26.04 34.24
C ALA A 8 40.25 -25.12 34.49
N GLN A 9 40.44 -23.82 34.32
CA GLN A 9 39.31 -22.89 34.22
C GLN A 9 38.53 -23.27 32.97
N ALA A 10 37.30 -23.68 33.13
CA ALA A 10 36.40 -23.91 32.01
C ALA A 10 36.25 -22.59 31.22
N GLN A 11 36.66 -22.61 29.96
CA GLN A 11 36.41 -21.46 29.06
C GLN A 11 34.92 -21.35 28.81
N VAL A 12 34.32 -20.26 29.28
CA VAL A 12 32.94 -19.92 28.95
C VAL A 12 32.85 -19.64 27.45
N GLN A 13 32.08 -20.44 26.75
CA GLN A 13 31.83 -20.22 25.32
C GLN A 13 30.51 -19.46 25.13
N ASN A 14 30.51 -18.53 24.20
CA ASN A 14 29.32 -17.80 23.80
C ASN A 14 28.91 -18.16 22.37
N MET A 15 27.63 -18.42 22.17
CA MET A 15 27.02 -18.43 20.84
C MET A 15 26.76 -17.00 20.43
N ILE A 16 27.22 -16.58 19.25
CA ILE A 16 27.02 -15.22 18.72
C ILE A 16 26.14 -15.32 17.48
N VAL A 17 24.95 -14.70 17.55
CA VAL A 17 24.07 -14.56 16.41
C VAL A 17 24.33 -13.20 15.78
N HIS A 18 24.81 -13.19 14.55
CA HIS A 18 24.99 -11.99 13.74
C HIS A 18 23.70 -11.71 12.98
N ARG A 19 23.14 -10.52 13.15
CA ARG A 19 21.94 -10.07 12.42
C ARG A 19 22.32 -9.38 11.12
N THR A 20 21.38 -9.35 10.18
CA THR A 20 21.56 -8.69 8.88
C THR A 20 21.68 -7.16 8.99
N ASP A 21 21.20 -6.56 10.10
CA ASP A 21 21.36 -5.14 10.44
C ASP A 21 22.76 -4.82 11.03
N GLY A 22 23.67 -5.80 11.07
CA GLY A 22 25.02 -5.65 11.61
C GLY A 22 25.10 -5.78 13.13
N THR A 23 24.01 -5.92 13.85
CA THR A 23 23.99 -6.12 15.30
C THR A 23 24.34 -7.57 15.66
N LYS A 24 24.75 -7.80 16.92
CA LYS A 24 25.09 -9.13 17.44
C LYS A 24 24.35 -9.39 18.74
N VAL A 25 23.84 -10.60 18.88
CA VAL A 25 23.27 -11.08 20.15
C VAL A 25 24.15 -12.23 20.64
N MET A 26 24.61 -12.16 21.90
CA MET A 26 25.43 -13.20 22.53
C MET A 26 24.59 -13.98 23.54
N PHE A 27 24.73 -15.30 23.50
CA PHE A 27 24.12 -16.23 24.45
C PHE A 27 25.24 -17.04 25.11
N ASN A 28 25.23 -17.17 26.42
CA ASN A 28 26.12 -18.10 27.13
C ASN A 28 25.70 -19.54 26.78
N VAL A 29 26.61 -20.32 26.18
CA VAL A 29 26.30 -21.68 25.71
C VAL A 29 25.83 -22.59 26.85
N GLU A 30 26.30 -22.37 28.09
CA GLU A 30 25.86 -23.12 29.27
C GLU A 30 24.39 -22.90 29.64
N GLN A 31 23.78 -21.82 29.13
CA GLN A 31 22.37 -21.46 29.34
C GLN A 31 21.50 -21.83 28.14
N VAL A 32 22.08 -22.42 27.10
CA VAL A 32 21.37 -22.82 25.88
C VAL A 32 21.19 -24.32 25.90
N ASP A 33 19.96 -24.77 26.07
CA ASP A 33 19.66 -26.21 26.03
C ASP A 33 19.62 -26.73 24.59
N SER A 34 18.99 -26.00 23.69
CA SER A 34 18.91 -26.37 22.29
C SER A 34 18.77 -25.14 21.40
N VAL A 35 19.16 -25.25 20.12
CA VAL A 35 18.88 -24.24 19.07
C VAL A 35 18.08 -24.94 18.00
N THR A 36 16.82 -24.44 17.81
CA THR A 36 15.93 -24.89 16.76
C THR A 36 15.71 -23.77 15.76
N PHE A 37 15.63 -24.12 14.48
CA PHE A 37 15.22 -23.22 13.43
C PHE A 37 13.82 -23.63 13.00
N GLU A 38 12.83 -22.80 13.32
CA GLU A 38 11.45 -22.99 12.87
C GLU A 38 11.18 -22.07 11.69
N GLU A 39 10.52 -22.59 10.65
CA GLU A 39 10.01 -21.74 9.59
C GLU A 39 8.86 -20.91 10.15
N VAL A 40 9.06 -19.59 10.21
CA VAL A 40 7.97 -18.67 10.52
C VAL A 40 7.05 -18.64 9.30
N PRO A 41 5.76 -18.98 9.47
CA PRO A 41 4.83 -18.92 8.34
C PRO A 41 4.85 -17.54 7.69
N ARG A 42 4.87 -17.52 6.37
CA ARG A 42 4.78 -16.26 5.61
C ARG A 42 3.58 -15.46 6.12
N TRP A 43 3.77 -14.17 6.35
CA TRP A 43 2.76 -13.26 6.91
C TRP A 43 2.24 -13.62 8.33
N ALA A 44 3.05 -14.27 9.16
CA ALA A 44 2.64 -14.67 10.52
C ALA A 44 2.13 -13.50 11.39
N ASN A 45 2.60 -12.29 11.13
CA ASN A 45 2.21 -11.05 11.80
C ASN A 45 0.92 -10.40 11.24
N ARG A 46 0.26 -11.03 10.25
CA ARG A 46 -1.03 -10.59 9.70
C ARG A 46 -2.19 -11.36 10.32
N SER A 47 -3.37 -10.74 10.34
CA SER A 47 -4.61 -11.43 10.76
C SER A 47 -4.89 -12.64 9.87
N VAL A 48 -5.72 -13.57 10.36
CA VAL A 48 -6.11 -14.76 9.58
C VAL A 48 -6.73 -14.37 8.24
N GLU A 49 -7.55 -13.33 8.22
CA GLU A 49 -8.26 -12.84 7.04
C GLU A 49 -7.29 -12.21 6.03
N ALA A 50 -6.34 -11.41 6.51
CA ALA A 50 -5.31 -10.83 5.67
C ALA A 50 -4.40 -11.92 5.07
N ARG A 51 -4.04 -12.94 5.85
CA ARG A 51 -3.28 -14.09 5.34
C ARG A 51 -4.04 -14.87 4.28
N LYS A 52 -5.36 -15.09 4.44
CA LYS A 52 -6.18 -15.73 3.42
C LYS A 52 -6.19 -14.95 2.11
N LEU A 53 -6.34 -13.62 2.19
CA LEU A 53 -6.32 -12.77 1.00
C LEU A 53 -4.93 -12.76 0.35
N LEU A 54 -3.86 -12.64 1.13
CA LEU A 54 -2.49 -12.70 0.64
C LEU A 54 -2.17 -14.05 -0.04
N ALA A 55 -2.57 -15.16 0.57
CA ALA A 55 -2.42 -16.49 -0.03
C ALA A 55 -3.21 -16.59 -1.35
N TYR A 56 -4.44 -16.06 -1.39
CA TYR A 56 -5.25 -16.02 -2.60
C TYR A 56 -4.60 -15.21 -3.73
N LEU A 57 -3.97 -14.08 -3.42
CA LEU A 57 -3.24 -13.26 -4.39
C LEU A 57 -1.97 -13.97 -4.88
N ASP A 58 -1.21 -14.57 -3.97
CA ASP A 58 0.05 -15.25 -4.26
C ASP A 58 -0.16 -16.51 -5.13
N GLU A 59 -1.11 -17.37 -4.75
CA GLU A 59 -1.52 -18.55 -5.51
C GLU A 59 -2.15 -18.19 -6.87
N GLY A 60 -2.63 -16.95 -6.99
CA GLY A 60 -3.22 -16.37 -8.19
C GLY A 60 -2.22 -16.00 -9.28
N ALA A 61 -0.93 -15.92 -8.96
CA ALA A 61 0.08 -15.52 -9.92
C ALA A 61 0.05 -16.37 -11.21
N GLY A 62 -0.14 -15.72 -12.35
CA GLY A 62 -0.31 -16.39 -13.66
C GLY A 62 -1.63 -17.13 -13.87
N LYS A 63 -2.58 -17.01 -12.95
CA LYS A 63 -3.90 -17.69 -13.05
C LYS A 63 -5.07 -16.71 -12.96
N ARG A 64 -4.95 -15.65 -12.16
CA ARG A 64 -6.02 -14.69 -11.92
C ARG A 64 -5.49 -13.30 -11.56
N MET A 65 -6.28 -12.30 -11.88
CA MET A 65 -6.08 -10.89 -11.55
C MET A 65 -7.38 -10.34 -10.98
N LEU A 66 -7.33 -9.69 -9.82
CA LEU A 66 -8.50 -9.04 -9.24
C LEU A 66 -8.77 -7.72 -9.96
N SER A 67 -10.01 -7.50 -10.36
CA SER A 67 -10.47 -6.20 -10.85
C SER A 67 -10.70 -5.23 -9.70
N GLY A 68 -10.40 -3.95 -9.88
CA GLY A 68 -10.59 -2.93 -8.87
C GLY A 68 -10.98 -1.58 -9.46
N VAL A 69 -11.41 -0.65 -8.61
CA VAL A 69 -11.62 0.77 -8.93
C VAL A 69 -11.17 1.64 -7.75
N HIS A 70 -10.72 2.86 -8.03
CA HIS A 70 -10.65 3.91 -7.03
C HIS A 70 -12.02 4.56 -6.85
N ALA A 71 -12.42 4.79 -5.62
CA ALA A 71 -13.65 5.49 -5.31
C ALA A 71 -13.58 6.95 -5.81
N CYS A 72 -14.62 7.39 -6.48
CA CYS A 72 -14.78 8.79 -6.87
C CYS A 72 -14.89 9.66 -5.61
N ILE A 73 -14.06 10.73 -5.55
CA ILE A 73 -14.01 11.61 -4.37
C ILE A 73 -13.99 10.79 -3.07
N ASN A 74 -13.12 9.76 -3.07
CA ASN A 74 -12.51 9.06 -1.94
C ASN A 74 -13.32 8.14 -1.03
N TYR A 75 -14.61 8.34 -0.71
CA TYR A 75 -15.31 7.47 0.24
C TYR A 75 -16.74 7.12 -0.24
N ASN A 76 -16.83 6.33 -1.31
CA ASN A 76 -18.08 5.89 -1.92
C ASN A 76 -17.87 4.63 -2.78
N THR A 77 -18.87 4.24 -3.57
CA THR A 77 -18.83 3.12 -4.53
C THR A 77 -19.20 3.56 -5.95
N TYR A 78 -19.19 4.85 -6.26
CA TYR A 78 -19.75 5.36 -7.52
C TYR A 78 -19.08 4.80 -8.76
N GLU A 79 -17.74 4.65 -8.76
CA GLU A 79 -17.03 4.03 -9.87
C GLU A 79 -17.41 2.54 -10.03
N ALA A 80 -17.49 1.81 -8.91
CA ALA A 80 -17.92 0.43 -8.93
C ALA A 80 -19.38 0.27 -9.42
N ASP A 81 -20.26 1.16 -9.02
CA ASP A 81 -21.66 1.18 -9.44
C ASP A 81 -21.78 1.50 -10.93
N TRP A 82 -20.92 2.40 -11.45
CA TRP A 82 -20.83 2.70 -12.87
C TRP A 82 -20.36 1.49 -13.69
N VAL A 83 -19.31 0.81 -13.26
CA VAL A 83 -18.85 -0.43 -13.93
C VAL A 83 -19.98 -1.45 -13.95
N TYR A 84 -20.68 -1.64 -12.82
CA TYR A 84 -21.80 -2.58 -12.74
C TYR A 84 -22.94 -2.19 -13.68
N LYS A 85 -23.31 -0.91 -13.75
CA LYS A 85 -24.36 -0.42 -14.64
C LYS A 85 -24.12 -0.78 -16.10
N HIS A 86 -22.87 -0.66 -16.55
CA HIS A 86 -22.50 -0.85 -17.97
C HIS A 86 -22.08 -2.27 -18.32
N THR A 87 -21.75 -3.10 -17.32
CA THR A 87 -21.22 -4.45 -17.56
C THR A 87 -22.00 -5.57 -16.88
N GLY A 88 -22.82 -5.23 -15.88
CA GLY A 88 -23.50 -6.22 -15.04
C GLY A 88 -22.58 -6.90 -14.00
N LYS A 89 -21.32 -6.46 -13.87
CA LYS A 89 -20.33 -7.02 -12.95
C LYS A 89 -19.75 -5.92 -12.04
N TYR A 90 -19.64 -6.23 -10.74
CA TYR A 90 -18.91 -5.37 -9.83
C TYR A 90 -17.43 -5.73 -9.81
N PRO A 91 -16.51 -4.74 -9.81
CA PRO A 91 -15.10 -5.02 -9.52
C PRO A 91 -14.92 -5.71 -8.17
N ALA A 92 -13.85 -6.48 -8.02
CA ALA A 92 -13.53 -7.19 -6.78
C ALA A 92 -13.11 -6.23 -5.66
N ILE A 93 -12.38 -5.15 -6.00
CA ILE A 93 -11.77 -4.20 -5.08
C ILE A 93 -12.44 -2.83 -5.23
N ASN A 94 -12.78 -2.18 -4.12
CA ASN A 94 -13.09 -0.76 -4.05
C ASN A 94 -12.03 -0.07 -3.18
N CYS A 95 -11.25 0.82 -3.79
CA CYS A 95 -10.17 1.56 -3.13
C CYS A 95 -10.66 2.93 -2.70
N ILE A 96 -10.65 3.21 -1.42
CA ILE A 96 -10.97 4.54 -0.86
C ILE A 96 -9.70 5.36 -0.65
N ASP A 97 -9.84 6.68 -0.57
CA ASP A 97 -8.75 7.60 -0.26
C ASP A 97 -9.08 8.41 1.00
N PHE A 98 -8.13 8.54 1.90
CA PHE A 98 -8.26 9.40 3.08
C PHE A 98 -7.81 10.86 2.81
N ILE A 99 -7.76 11.30 1.56
CA ILE A 99 -7.33 12.66 1.16
C ILE A 99 -8.04 13.78 1.92
N HIS A 100 -9.29 13.56 2.30
CA HIS A 100 -10.10 14.55 3.03
C HIS A 100 -10.17 14.28 4.54
N ASP A 101 -9.17 13.63 5.11
CA ASP A 101 -9.13 13.27 6.54
C ASP A 101 -9.34 14.48 7.46
N ILE A 102 -8.79 15.64 7.12
CA ILE A 102 -8.94 16.88 7.89
C ILE A 102 -10.35 17.49 7.82
N TYR A 103 -11.11 17.18 6.78
CA TYR A 103 -12.48 17.64 6.59
C TYR A 103 -13.53 16.64 7.05
N SER A 104 -13.10 15.47 7.50
CA SER A 104 -14.01 14.43 7.94
C SER A 104 -14.71 14.81 9.24
N SER A 105 -16.02 14.83 9.20
CA SER A 105 -16.86 15.06 10.37
C SER A 105 -18.07 14.13 10.33
N LYS A 106 -18.48 13.64 11.49
CA LYS A 106 -19.64 12.76 11.62
C LYS A 106 -20.87 13.40 11.01
N GLY A 107 -21.44 12.75 9.99
CA GLY A 107 -22.60 13.26 9.26
C GLY A 107 -22.31 14.43 8.31
N GLY A 108 -21.03 14.80 8.11
CA GLY A 108 -20.61 15.78 7.13
C GLY A 108 -20.63 15.25 5.69
N TRP A 109 -20.20 16.07 4.74
CA TRP A 109 -20.13 15.68 3.32
C TRP A 109 -19.12 14.56 3.07
N ILE A 110 -18.11 14.46 3.92
CA ILE A 110 -17.22 13.31 4.05
C ILE A 110 -17.22 12.86 5.51
N ASP A 111 -17.44 11.57 5.74
CA ASP A 111 -17.52 11.00 7.08
C ASP A 111 -16.90 9.59 7.07
N TYR A 112 -15.61 9.51 7.36
CA TYR A 112 -14.90 8.23 7.45
C TYR A 112 -15.32 7.38 8.66
N THR A 113 -16.11 7.92 9.58
CA THR A 113 -16.73 7.15 10.65
C THR A 113 -17.98 6.38 10.19
N ASN A 114 -18.52 6.71 9.00
CA ASN A 114 -19.66 6.03 8.41
C ASN A 114 -19.26 4.63 7.92
N GLN A 115 -19.70 3.63 8.66
CA GLN A 115 -19.38 2.23 8.37
C GLN A 115 -20.22 1.61 7.25
N THR A 116 -21.25 2.31 6.76
CA THR A 116 -22.20 1.76 5.79
C THR A 116 -21.51 1.41 4.46
N ILE A 117 -20.59 2.24 3.98
CA ILE A 117 -19.89 2.08 2.71
C ILE A 117 -19.14 0.73 2.69
N TRP A 118 -18.18 0.56 3.62
CA TRP A 118 -17.37 -0.64 3.62
C TRP A 118 -18.16 -1.88 4.07
N LYS A 119 -19.14 -1.74 4.99
CA LYS A 119 -19.98 -2.86 5.40
C LYS A 119 -20.81 -3.40 4.24
N ASN A 120 -21.47 -2.54 3.48
CA ASN A 120 -22.26 -2.94 2.32
C ASN A 120 -21.39 -3.61 1.25
N TRP A 121 -20.17 -3.10 1.04
CA TRP A 121 -19.22 -3.69 0.09
C TRP A 121 -18.75 -5.07 0.52
N THR A 122 -18.24 -5.18 1.74
CA THR A 122 -17.62 -6.40 2.26
C THR A 122 -18.64 -7.49 2.62
N ASN A 123 -19.86 -7.14 2.99
CA ASN A 123 -20.95 -8.12 3.18
C ASN A 123 -21.32 -8.84 1.89
N LYS A 124 -21.02 -8.25 0.74
CA LYS A 124 -21.15 -8.87 -0.59
C LYS A 124 -19.81 -9.46 -1.09
N ARG A 125 -18.89 -9.80 -0.20
CA ARG A 125 -17.54 -10.33 -0.42
C ARG A 125 -16.53 -9.37 -1.06
N GLY A 126 -16.89 -8.12 -1.37
CA GLY A 126 -15.96 -7.13 -1.93
C GLY A 126 -14.75 -6.90 -1.02
N ILE A 127 -13.59 -6.70 -1.63
CA ILE A 127 -12.34 -6.38 -0.95
C ILE A 127 -12.24 -4.85 -0.79
N MET A 128 -11.85 -4.40 0.40
CA MET A 128 -11.51 -3.00 0.62
C MET A 128 -10.03 -2.76 0.35
N ALA A 129 -9.74 -1.73 -0.43
CA ALA A 129 -8.44 -1.11 -0.46
C ALA A 129 -8.54 0.32 0.07
N ALA A 130 -7.43 0.85 0.54
CA ALA A 130 -7.34 2.23 1.01
C ALA A 130 -5.98 2.81 0.67
N MET A 131 -5.98 4.11 0.37
CA MET A 131 -4.79 4.92 0.17
C MET A 131 -4.92 6.26 0.92
N TRP A 132 -3.89 7.05 0.89
CA TRP A 132 -3.91 8.33 1.57
C TRP A 132 -3.05 9.37 0.83
N HIS A 133 -3.72 10.30 0.15
CA HIS A 133 -3.09 11.55 -0.25
C HIS A 133 -2.98 12.43 1.00
N TRP A 134 -1.90 12.24 1.74
CA TRP A 134 -1.71 12.84 3.05
C TRP A 134 -1.40 14.34 2.95
N GLY A 135 -2.43 15.18 3.17
CA GLY A 135 -2.27 16.64 3.20
C GLY A 135 -1.59 17.13 4.48
N MET A 136 -0.64 18.04 4.33
CA MET A 136 -0.06 18.83 5.42
C MET A 136 -0.48 20.29 5.28
N PRO A 137 -0.43 21.11 6.34
CA PRO A 137 -0.82 22.52 6.25
C PRO A 137 -0.06 23.24 5.15
N THR A 138 -0.77 24.06 4.37
CA THR A 138 -0.16 24.94 3.38
C THR A 138 0.67 26.04 4.05
N ASN A 139 1.61 26.64 3.32
CA ASN A 139 2.51 27.66 3.85
C ASN A 139 1.76 28.90 4.37
N ASP A 140 0.62 29.24 3.78
CA ASP A 140 -0.27 30.31 4.25
C ASP A 140 -1.21 29.87 5.39
N GLY A 141 -1.21 28.58 5.75
CA GLY A 141 -2.05 28.03 6.81
C GLY A 141 -3.54 28.00 6.53
N THR A 142 -3.97 28.24 5.27
CA THR A 142 -5.40 28.34 4.93
C THR A 142 -6.04 27.00 4.62
N THR A 143 -5.26 26.01 4.16
CA THR A 143 -5.74 24.68 3.77
C THR A 143 -4.66 23.61 3.96
N TYR A 144 -4.83 22.47 3.31
CA TYR A 144 -3.90 21.34 3.37
C TYR A 144 -3.63 20.83 1.95
N THR A 145 -2.39 20.36 1.73
CA THR A 145 -1.95 19.85 0.44
C THR A 145 -0.91 18.75 0.62
N CYS A 146 -0.86 17.83 -0.33
CA CYS A 146 0.26 16.87 -0.45
C CYS A 146 1.40 17.40 -1.34
N THR A 147 1.18 18.54 -2.03
CA THR A 147 2.15 19.12 -2.97
C THR A 147 3.23 19.90 -2.23
N PRO A 148 4.50 19.49 -2.34
CA PRO A 148 5.61 20.17 -1.67
C PRO A 148 6.05 21.41 -2.42
N GLY A 149 6.44 22.44 -1.68
CA GLY A 149 7.00 23.66 -2.25
C GLY A 149 6.93 24.83 -1.29
N THR A 150 7.21 26.05 -1.80
CA THR A 150 7.30 27.29 -1.00
C THR A 150 6.19 28.30 -1.30
N ALA A 151 5.34 28.03 -2.30
CA ALA A 151 4.19 28.89 -2.61
C ALA A 151 3.09 28.74 -1.53
N ASP A 152 2.18 29.69 -1.44
CA ASP A 152 1.11 29.74 -0.43
C ASP A 152 0.25 28.47 -0.43
N GLY A 153 -0.16 27.96 -1.60
CA GLY A 153 -0.95 26.74 -1.73
C GLY A 153 -0.16 25.42 -1.67
N GLU A 154 1.14 25.48 -1.43
CA GLU A 154 2.04 24.34 -1.27
C GLU A 154 2.40 24.14 0.20
N THR A 155 3.08 23.05 0.53
CA THR A 155 3.58 22.80 1.89
C THR A 155 5.10 22.69 1.92
N SER A 156 5.71 23.38 2.86
CA SER A 156 7.14 23.25 3.20
C SER A 156 7.38 22.18 4.29
N PHE A 157 6.39 21.38 4.62
CA PHE A 157 6.51 20.32 5.61
C PHE A 157 7.55 19.29 5.17
N SER A 158 8.49 19.00 6.05
CA SER A 158 9.61 18.07 5.78
C SER A 158 9.38 16.72 6.44
N PRO A 159 9.45 15.60 5.70
CA PRO A 159 9.41 14.26 6.26
C PRO A 159 10.60 13.96 7.19
N SER A 160 11.70 14.71 7.12
CA SER A 160 12.84 14.58 8.04
C SER A 160 12.51 14.91 9.50
N ALA A 161 11.34 15.53 9.78
CA ALA A 161 10.80 15.64 11.14
C ALA A 161 10.63 14.26 11.82
N ILE A 162 10.60 13.18 11.05
CA ILE A 162 10.51 11.81 11.57
C ILE A 162 11.71 11.41 12.46
N PHE A 163 12.86 12.04 12.26
CA PHE A 163 14.08 11.74 13.03
C PHE A 163 14.14 12.43 14.40
N ASP A 164 13.23 13.39 14.66
CA ASP A 164 13.15 14.07 15.96
C ASP A 164 11.79 13.86 16.63
N PRO A 165 11.64 12.85 17.50
CA PRO A 165 10.40 12.57 18.21
C PRO A 165 9.91 13.70 19.14
N THR A 166 10.75 14.70 19.41
CA THR A 166 10.38 15.86 20.25
C THR A 166 9.78 16.99 19.43
N SER A 167 10.00 17.01 18.12
CA SER A 167 9.53 18.05 17.20
C SER A 167 7.99 18.06 17.08
N ASP A 168 7.44 19.24 16.80
CA ASP A 168 6.01 19.37 16.52
C ASP A 168 5.62 18.70 15.18
N GLY A 169 6.55 18.65 14.23
CA GLY A 169 6.36 17.92 12.97
C GLY A 169 6.16 16.43 13.19
N TYR A 170 7.01 15.79 14.02
CA TYR A 170 6.83 14.39 14.40
C TYR A 170 5.49 14.14 15.08
N LYS A 171 5.16 14.97 16.10
CA LYS A 171 3.89 14.84 16.84
C LYS A 171 2.68 14.97 15.90
N MET A 172 2.73 15.89 14.94
CA MET A 172 1.67 16.05 13.93
C MET A 172 1.54 14.80 13.06
N MET A 173 2.64 14.23 12.57
CA MET A 173 2.62 12.99 11.80
C MET A 173 1.97 11.86 12.60
N ILE A 174 2.38 11.63 13.84
CA ILE A 174 1.82 10.59 14.71
C ILE A 174 0.33 10.81 14.95
N GLN A 175 -0.09 12.03 15.26
CA GLN A 175 -1.51 12.34 15.46
C GLN A 175 -2.37 12.01 14.25
N ARG A 176 -1.87 12.30 13.04
CA ARG A 176 -2.58 12.03 11.80
C ARG A 176 -2.64 10.52 11.49
N ILE A 177 -1.54 9.79 11.72
CA ILE A 177 -1.52 8.32 11.62
C ILE A 177 -2.53 7.70 12.58
N ASP A 178 -2.59 8.17 13.83
CA ASP A 178 -3.54 7.70 14.85
C ASP A 178 -5.00 7.95 14.43
N GLN A 179 -5.25 9.07 13.75
CA GLN A 179 -6.60 9.38 13.25
C GLN A 179 -7.02 8.37 12.18
N ILE A 180 -6.18 8.11 11.18
CA ILE A 180 -6.45 7.09 10.14
C ILE A 180 -6.62 5.70 10.78
N ALA A 181 -5.73 5.33 11.69
CA ALA A 181 -5.83 4.06 12.41
C ALA A 181 -7.18 3.93 13.15
N THR A 182 -7.66 5.01 13.77
CA THR A 182 -8.94 5.04 14.47
C THR A 182 -10.11 4.74 13.53
N TRP A 183 -10.11 5.26 12.32
CA TRP A 183 -11.15 4.96 11.33
C TRP A 183 -11.07 3.55 10.75
N MET A 184 -9.86 2.94 10.74
CA MET A 184 -9.67 1.56 10.28
C MET A 184 -10.00 0.50 11.35
N LYS A 185 -9.93 0.83 12.64
CA LYS A 185 -10.23 -0.12 13.75
C LYS A 185 -11.59 -0.83 13.62
N PRO A 186 -12.71 -0.19 13.24
CA PRO A 186 -13.97 -0.90 13.05
C PRO A 186 -13.92 -2.00 11.99
N MET A 187 -13.11 -1.81 10.91
CA MET A 187 -12.90 -2.84 9.89
C MET A 187 -12.06 -4.00 10.44
N ALA A 188 -11.03 -3.71 11.23
CA ALA A 188 -10.24 -4.74 11.90
C ALA A 188 -11.10 -5.56 12.88
N ALA A 189 -11.91 -4.90 13.70
CA ALA A 189 -12.86 -5.56 14.61
C ALA A 189 -13.90 -6.42 13.89
N ALA A 190 -14.29 -6.03 12.67
CA ALA A 190 -15.17 -6.80 11.80
C ALA A 190 -14.44 -7.88 10.97
N ARG A 191 -13.13 -8.09 11.20
CA ARG A 191 -12.28 -9.07 10.51
C ARG A 191 -12.19 -8.85 9.00
N VAL A 192 -12.18 -7.57 8.58
CA VAL A 192 -12.06 -7.18 7.17
C VAL A 192 -10.58 -6.94 6.84
N PRO A 193 -9.98 -7.69 5.91
CA PRO A 193 -8.66 -7.38 5.40
C PRO A 193 -8.70 -6.14 4.52
N ILE A 194 -7.68 -5.29 4.60
CA ILE A 194 -7.57 -4.04 3.84
C ILE A 194 -6.26 -4.03 3.07
N ILE A 195 -6.33 -3.86 1.76
CA ILE A 195 -5.16 -3.55 0.93
C ILE A 195 -4.80 -2.08 1.19
N TRP A 196 -3.70 -1.83 1.90
CA TRP A 196 -3.29 -0.51 2.36
C TRP A 196 -2.10 0.02 1.56
N ARG A 197 -2.29 1.11 0.82
CA ARG A 197 -1.28 1.77 -0.03
C ARG A 197 -0.99 3.19 0.47
N PRO A 198 -0.26 3.35 1.57
CA PRO A 198 0.18 4.66 2.03
C PRO A 198 1.37 5.17 1.23
N LEU A 199 1.66 6.47 1.32
CA LEU A 199 2.90 7.08 0.88
C LEU A 199 3.30 6.70 -0.55
N HIS A 200 2.31 6.58 -1.44
CA HIS A 200 2.51 6.18 -2.84
C HIS A 200 3.28 7.24 -3.61
N GLU A 201 3.87 6.84 -4.74
CA GLU A 201 4.62 7.70 -5.67
C GLU A 201 5.69 8.59 -4.99
N ALA A 202 6.26 8.13 -3.88
CA ALA A 202 7.18 8.90 -3.05
C ALA A 202 8.42 9.35 -3.81
N GLN A 203 8.93 8.50 -4.71
CA GLN A 203 10.09 8.81 -5.52
C GLN A 203 9.79 9.94 -6.53
N GLY A 204 8.58 9.93 -7.15
CA GLY A 204 8.24 10.88 -8.19
C GLY A 204 9.28 10.89 -9.31
N ASN A 205 9.83 12.07 -9.61
CA ASN A 205 10.92 12.25 -10.57
C ASN A 205 12.32 12.25 -9.92
N TRP A 206 12.44 11.83 -8.66
CA TRP A 206 13.73 11.77 -7.98
C TRP A 206 14.73 10.92 -8.74
N SER A 207 15.94 11.42 -8.86
CA SER A 207 17.05 10.71 -9.47
C SER A 207 18.21 10.61 -8.48
N ASP A 208 18.78 9.44 -8.32
CA ASP A 208 19.98 9.22 -7.49
C ASP A 208 21.20 9.99 -8.04
N GLN A 209 21.21 10.31 -9.34
CA GLN A 209 22.27 11.08 -9.97
C GLN A 209 22.11 12.58 -9.72
N TYR A 210 20.88 13.09 -9.61
CA TYR A 210 20.57 14.52 -9.46
C TYR A 210 19.50 14.73 -8.38
N PRO A 211 19.76 14.34 -7.15
CA PRO A 211 18.73 14.31 -6.10
C PRO A 211 18.24 15.72 -5.77
N GLY A 212 16.91 15.89 -5.73
CA GLY A 212 16.26 17.12 -5.26
C GLY A 212 16.41 18.34 -6.17
N THR A 213 16.91 18.19 -7.41
CA THR A 213 16.93 19.30 -8.38
C THR A 213 15.52 19.58 -8.92
N SER A 214 15.33 20.75 -9.57
CA SER A 214 14.01 21.20 -10.05
C SER A 214 13.27 20.20 -10.93
N TRP A 215 14.00 19.35 -11.67
CA TRP A 215 13.45 18.31 -12.57
C TRP A 215 13.48 16.90 -11.96
N HIS A 216 14.24 16.69 -10.88
CA HIS A 216 14.47 15.38 -10.26
C HIS A 216 14.05 15.45 -8.79
N LYS A 217 12.78 15.79 -8.54
CA LYS A 217 12.21 15.88 -7.19
C LYS A 217 11.01 14.94 -7.02
N ALA A 218 10.75 14.58 -5.76
CA ALA A 218 9.53 13.91 -5.39
C ALA A 218 8.28 14.75 -5.72
N TRP A 219 7.16 14.09 -5.97
CA TRP A 219 5.89 14.77 -6.27
C TRP A 219 5.14 15.17 -5.01
N PHE A 220 5.34 14.40 -3.93
CA PHE A 220 4.63 14.57 -2.66
C PHE A 220 5.59 14.88 -1.52
N TRP A 221 5.11 15.56 -0.48
CA TRP A 221 5.91 15.99 0.65
C TRP A 221 6.64 14.83 1.35
N TRP A 222 6.07 13.63 1.38
CA TRP A 222 6.70 12.47 2.03
C TRP A 222 7.93 11.90 1.32
N GLY A 223 8.25 12.42 0.14
CA GLY A 223 9.44 12.03 -0.63
C GLY A 223 10.51 13.12 -0.78
N ILE A 224 10.24 14.38 -0.42
CA ILE A 224 11.11 15.51 -0.78
C ILE A 224 12.51 15.48 -0.16
N ASP A 225 12.66 14.85 0.99
CA ASP A 225 13.94 14.72 1.69
C ASP A 225 14.69 13.41 1.32
N GLY A 226 14.17 12.68 0.34
CA GLY A 226 14.82 11.51 -0.21
C GLY A 226 14.51 10.20 0.50
N PRO A 227 15.19 9.13 0.09
CA PRO A 227 14.83 7.77 0.48
C PRO A 227 15.00 7.47 1.97
N GLU A 228 15.96 8.07 2.65
CA GLU A 228 16.21 7.78 4.07
C GLU A 228 15.02 8.24 4.94
N ALA A 229 14.56 9.47 4.75
CA ALA A 229 13.42 10.02 5.47
C ALA A 229 12.12 9.28 5.13
N PHE A 230 11.93 8.92 3.87
CA PHE A 230 10.78 8.12 3.43
C PHE A 230 10.74 6.74 4.08
N VAL A 231 11.86 6.02 4.07
CA VAL A 231 11.96 4.67 4.65
C VAL A 231 11.70 4.71 6.15
N GLU A 232 12.23 5.70 6.86
CA GLU A 232 11.96 5.86 8.29
C GLU A 232 10.50 6.20 8.56
N LEU A 233 9.92 7.14 7.79
CA LEU A 233 8.48 7.46 7.88
C LEU A 233 7.61 6.23 7.64
N TRP A 234 7.94 5.39 6.66
CA TRP A 234 7.25 4.14 6.40
C TRP A 234 7.29 3.20 7.61
N LYS A 235 8.48 3.00 8.19
CA LYS A 235 8.68 2.11 9.35
C LYS A 235 7.93 2.61 10.58
N VAL A 236 7.99 3.91 10.87
CA VAL A 236 7.25 4.52 11.97
C VAL A 236 5.74 4.39 11.76
N MET A 237 5.23 4.63 10.55
CA MET A 237 3.82 4.43 10.23
C MET A 237 3.40 2.96 10.40
N TYR A 238 4.20 2.03 9.91
CA TYR A 238 3.96 0.60 10.08
C TYR A 238 3.91 0.21 11.56
N ASP A 239 4.93 0.58 12.32
CA ASP A 239 5.00 0.28 13.76
C ASP A 239 3.80 0.87 14.52
N ARG A 240 3.45 2.12 14.21
CA ARG A 240 2.31 2.80 14.84
C ARG A 240 0.99 2.11 14.52
N MET A 241 0.74 1.76 13.26
CA MET A 241 -0.52 1.13 12.85
C MET A 241 -0.61 -0.34 13.25
N VAL A 242 0.47 -1.12 13.08
CA VAL A 242 0.45 -2.58 13.32
C VAL A 242 0.70 -2.90 14.78
N ASN A 243 1.80 -2.40 15.37
CA ASN A 243 2.21 -2.80 16.71
C ASN A 243 1.50 -2.01 17.79
N TYR A 244 1.34 -0.69 17.63
CA TYR A 244 0.66 0.13 18.62
C TYR A 244 -0.87 0.04 18.52
N HIS A 245 -1.46 0.16 17.32
CA HIS A 245 -2.92 0.12 17.13
C HIS A 245 -3.47 -1.28 16.90
N GLY A 246 -2.63 -2.30 16.66
CA GLY A 246 -3.04 -3.68 16.44
C GLY A 246 -3.72 -3.95 15.09
N LEU A 247 -3.48 -3.12 14.07
CA LEU A 247 -4.09 -3.26 12.74
C LEU A 247 -3.39 -4.34 11.91
N THR A 248 -3.42 -5.57 12.37
CA THR A 248 -2.82 -6.73 11.67
C THR A 248 -3.61 -7.18 10.43
N ASN A 249 -4.79 -6.60 10.21
CA ASN A 249 -5.62 -6.82 9.02
C ASN A 249 -5.17 -6.02 7.78
N LEU A 250 -4.14 -5.17 7.91
CA LEU A 250 -3.59 -4.40 6.80
C LEU A 250 -2.63 -5.24 5.96
N ILE A 251 -2.80 -5.19 4.64
CA ILE A 251 -1.90 -5.73 3.62
C ILE A 251 -1.14 -4.54 3.04
N TRP A 252 0.14 -4.46 3.32
CA TRP A 252 0.97 -3.29 3.00
C TRP A 252 1.46 -3.32 1.57
N VAL A 253 1.06 -2.32 0.80
CA VAL A 253 1.41 -2.16 -0.62
C VAL A 253 2.44 -1.05 -0.76
N TYR A 254 3.65 -1.42 -1.15
CA TYR A 254 4.69 -0.48 -1.52
C TYR A 254 4.55 -0.09 -2.99
N ASN A 255 4.35 1.19 -3.26
CA ASN A 255 4.34 1.74 -4.60
C ASN A 255 5.80 2.05 -5.01
N ALA A 256 6.35 1.24 -5.90
CA ALA A 256 7.77 1.25 -6.21
C ALA A 256 8.14 2.33 -7.22
N GLY A 257 9.35 2.86 -7.10
CA GLY A 257 10.07 3.58 -8.13
C GLY A 257 11.21 2.74 -8.70
N ASP A 258 12.10 3.34 -9.48
CA ASP A 258 13.23 2.66 -10.13
C ASP A 258 14.46 2.51 -9.22
N SER A 259 14.46 3.14 -8.04
CA SER A 259 15.55 3.05 -7.07
C SER A 259 15.19 2.21 -5.86
N MET A 260 15.99 1.17 -5.60
CA MET A 260 15.85 0.28 -4.44
C MET A 260 16.16 0.96 -3.10
N LYS A 261 16.72 2.18 -3.10
CA LYS A 261 16.98 2.93 -1.87
C LYS A 261 15.69 3.31 -1.14
N TRP A 262 14.56 3.37 -1.87
CA TRP A 262 13.24 3.71 -1.33
C TRP A 262 12.51 2.50 -0.73
N TYR A 263 13.04 1.29 -0.89
CA TYR A 263 12.37 0.10 -0.40
C TYR A 263 12.54 -0.07 1.11
N PRO A 264 11.45 -0.09 1.89
CA PRO A 264 11.54 -0.11 3.35
C PRO A 264 11.98 -1.45 3.95
N GLY A 265 11.97 -2.53 3.16
CA GLY A 265 12.36 -3.87 3.58
C GLY A 265 11.23 -4.89 3.49
N ASP A 266 11.61 -6.16 3.40
CA ASP A 266 10.68 -7.27 3.17
C ASP A 266 9.67 -7.48 4.31
N GLU A 267 10.06 -7.16 5.53
CA GLU A 267 9.23 -7.27 6.73
C GLU A 267 8.09 -6.25 6.80
N TYR A 268 8.22 -5.14 6.06
CA TYR A 268 7.26 -4.04 6.05
C TYR A 268 6.34 -4.05 4.83
N VAL A 269 6.58 -4.95 3.84
CA VAL A 269 5.89 -4.92 2.54
C VAL A 269 5.36 -6.29 2.19
N ASP A 270 4.06 -6.38 1.93
CA ASP A 270 3.39 -7.61 1.48
C ASP A 270 3.28 -7.66 -0.06
N VAL A 271 2.98 -6.53 -0.69
CA VAL A 271 2.74 -6.37 -2.14
C VAL A 271 3.61 -5.24 -2.66
N VAL A 272 4.23 -5.43 -3.81
CA VAL A 272 4.91 -4.37 -4.55
C VAL A 272 4.05 -3.99 -5.75
N ALA A 273 3.79 -2.68 -5.92
CA ALA A 273 2.90 -2.20 -6.96
C ALA A 273 3.50 -1.00 -7.70
N PHE A 274 2.94 -0.68 -8.86
CA PHE A 274 3.28 0.49 -9.65
C PHE A 274 2.03 1.19 -10.18
N ASP A 275 2.17 2.49 -10.44
CA ASP A 275 1.12 3.33 -11.00
C ASP A 275 1.46 3.66 -12.46
N PHE A 276 0.60 3.23 -13.37
CA PHE A 276 0.84 3.33 -14.81
C PHE A 276 -0.03 4.40 -15.46
N TYR A 277 0.59 5.45 -15.99
CA TYR A 277 -0.10 6.46 -16.78
C TYR A 277 0.51 6.57 -18.18
N ASN A 278 -0.36 6.50 -19.22
CA ASN A 278 0.03 6.62 -20.63
C ASN A 278 1.17 5.66 -21.03
N GLN A 279 1.15 4.44 -20.50
CA GLN A 279 2.20 3.47 -20.73
C GLN A 279 1.90 2.57 -21.94
N SER A 280 2.96 2.24 -22.69
CA SER A 280 2.92 1.22 -23.72
C SER A 280 3.08 -0.18 -23.12
N LEU A 281 2.74 -1.22 -23.90
CA LEU A 281 2.96 -2.62 -23.52
C LEU A 281 4.44 -2.93 -23.21
N SER A 282 5.37 -2.30 -23.94
CA SER A 282 6.80 -2.45 -23.65
C SER A 282 7.21 -1.76 -22.35
N GLY A 283 6.61 -0.62 -22.02
CA GLY A 283 6.86 0.08 -20.76
C GLY A 283 6.38 -0.72 -19.55
N THR A 284 5.15 -1.24 -19.59
CA THR A 284 4.63 -2.09 -18.51
C THR A 284 5.43 -3.39 -18.35
N ARG A 285 5.93 -3.98 -19.47
CA ARG A 285 6.82 -5.15 -19.44
C ARG A 285 8.14 -4.86 -18.75
N GLN A 286 8.76 -3.70 -19.01
CA GLN A 286 10.02 -3.31 -18.36
C GLN A 286 9.85 -3.25 -16.84
N TRP A 287 8.76 -2.66 -16.34
CA TRP A 287 8.43 -2.62 -14.92
C TRP A 287 8.15 -4.01 -14.35
N TYR A 288 7.41 -4.86 -15.06
CA TYR A 288 7.17 -6.22 -14.62
C TYR A 288 8.47 -7.03 -14.47
N GLN A 289 9.39 -6.88 -15.43
CA GLN A 289 10.72 -7.51 -15.37
C GLN A 289 11.57 -6.93 -14.23
N PHE A 290 11.52 -5.61 -14.02
CA PHE A 290 12.19 -4.94 -12.91
C PHE A 290 11.71 -5.52 -11.57
N PHE A 291 10.40 -5.72 -11.40
CA PHE A 291 9.85 -6.30 -10.17
C PHE A 291 10.31 -7.74 -9.96
N LYS A 292 10.26 -8.57 -10.98
CA LYS A 292 10.74 -9.97 -10.90
C LYS A 292 12.22 -10.06 -10.49
N LYS A 293 13.02 -9.11 -10.93
CA LYS A 293 14.45 -9.05 -10.62
C LYS A 293 14.72 -8.55 -9.21
N ASN A 294 14.05 -7.50 -8.78
CA ASN A 294 14.42 -6.77 -7.57
C ASN A 294 13.57 -7.15 -6.34
N PHE A 295 12.38 -7.72 -6.53
CA PHE A 295 11.47 -8.14 -5.47
C PHE A 295 11.03 -9.61 -5.63
N PRO A 296 11.97 -10.57 -5.71
CA PRO A 296 11.64 -11.96 -5.94
C PRO A 296 10.74 -12.50 -4.83
N GLY A 297 9.68 -13.23 -5.21
CA GLY A 297 8.73 -13.82 -4.26
C GLY A 297 7.70 -12.86 -3.67
N LYS A 298 7.67 -11.59 -4.07
CA LYS A 298 6.58 -10.66 -3.72
C LYS A 298 5.39 -10.82 -4.65
N ILE A 299 4.23 -10.39 -4.20
CA ILE A 299 3.03 -10.22 -5.01
C ILE A 299 3.19 -8.91 -5.79
N TYR A 300 2.92 -8.92 -7.11
CA TYR A 300 3.02 -7.73 -7.96
C TYR A 300 1.66 -7.25 -8.39
N ALA A 301 1.43 -5.93 -8.35
CA ALA A 301 0.13 -5.36 -8.68
C ALA A 301 0.22 -4.04 -9.46
N ILE A 302 -0.87 -3.69 -10.12
CA ILE A 302 -1.11 -2.36 -10.68
C ILE A 302 -2.02 -1.63 -9.70
N SER A 303 -1.40 -0.79 -8.86
CA SER A 303 -2.12 -0.12 -7.78
C SER A 303 -2.92 1.08 -8.24
N GLU A 304 -2.53 1.67 -9.38
CA GLU A 304 -3.22 2.79 -10.01
C GLU A 304 -2.89 2.83 -11.50
N PHE A 305 -3.83 3.26 -12.34
CA PHE A 305 -3.52 3.50 -13.73
C PHE A 305 -4.50 4.44 -14.44
N GLY A 306 -3.99 5.03 -15.54
CA GLY A 306 -4.77 5.69 -16.57
C GLY A 306 -4.15 5.47 -17.94
N ASN A 307 -4.99 5.10 -18.95
CA ASN A 307 -4.56 4.90 -20.35
C ASN A 307 -3.36 3.92 -20.47
N MET A 308 -3.54 2.69 -20.09
CA MET A 308 -2.56 1.63 -20.24
C MET A 308 -3.05 0.54 -21.23
N PRO A 309 -2.19 -0.42 -21.64
CA PRO A 309 -2.59 -1.54 -22.48
C PRO A 309 -3.74 -2.35 -21.87
N LYS A 310 -4.56 -2.94 -22.74
CA LYS A 310 -5.68 -3.79 -22.32
C LYS A 310 -5.22 -5.01 -21.54
N ILE A 311 -6.08 -5.56 -20.71
CA ILE A 311 -5.74 -6.74 -19.90
C ILE A 311 -5.42 -7.95 -20.79
N SER A 312 -6.12 -8.12 -21.90
CA SER A 312 -5.81 -9.17 -22.89
C SER A 312 -4.38 -9.08 -23.42
N GLU A 313 -3.88 -7.85 -23.65
CA GLU A 313 -2.51 -7.61 -24.15
C GLU A 313 -1.47 -7.90 -23.06
N LEU A 314 -1.69 -7.40 -21.83
CA LEU A 314 -0.81 -7.67 -20.68
C LEU A 314 -0.70 -9.16 -20.40
N TRP A 315 -1.82 -9.86 -20.39
CA TRP A 315 -1.87 -11.29 -20.09
C TRP A 315 -1.20 -12.13 -21.17
N ALA A 316 -1.46 -11.82 -22.45
CA ALA A 316 -0.80 -12.48 -23.59
C ALA A 316 0.72 -12.22 -23.60
N ASP A 317 1.17 -11.09 -23.06
CA ASP A 317 2.58 -10.75 -22.94
C ASP A 317 3.27 -11.40 -21.72
N GLY A 318 2.54 -12.14 -20.89
CA GLY A 318 3.08 -12.81 -19.71
C GLY A 318 3.27 -11.89 -18.49
N GLN A 319 2.59 -10.76 -18.46
CA GLN A 319 2.57 -9.82 -17.32
C GLN A 319 1.43 -10.18 -16.37
N TYR A 320 1.72 -10.99 -15.38
CA TYR A 320 0.72 -11.56 -14.46
C TYR A 320 0.61 -10.76 -13.17
N TRP A 321 0.00 -9.58 -13.27
CA TRP A 321 -0.29 -8.73 -12.11
C TRP A 321 -1.43 -9.32 -11.28
N SER A 322 -1.37 -9.23 -9.96
CA SER A 322 -2.35 -9.85 -9.06
C SER A 322 -3.65 -9.06 -8.94
N PHE A 323 -3.60 -7.75 -9.12
CA PHE A 323 -4.79 -6.89 -9.23
C PHE A 323 -4.49 -5.63 -10.04
N MET A 324 -5.56 -4.97 -10.50
CA MET A 324 -5.50 -3.71 -11.22
C MET A 324 -6.59 -2.76 -10.71
N VAL A 325 -6.23 -1.46 -10.55
CA VAL A 325 -7.12 -0.43 -10.02
C VAL A 325 -6.98 0.85 -10.86
N PRO A 326 -7.88 1.13 -11.83
CA PRO A 326 -7.85 2.39 -12.56
C PRO A 326 -8.17 3.57 -11.63
N TRP A 327 -7.56 4.72 -11.93
CA TRP A 327 -7.94 5.97 -11.29
C TRP A 327 -9.38 6.34 -11.62
N TRP A 328 -10.06 7.00 -10.69
CA TRP A 328 -11.46 7.40 -10.86
C TRP A 328 -11.64 8.49 -11.93
N ASP A 329 -12.87 8.66 -12.42
CA ASP A 329 -13.21 9.71 -13.38
C ASP A 329 -13.67 10.99 -12.67
N ASN A 330 -13.04 12.11 -13.02
CA ASN A 330 -13.36 13.43 -12.46
C ASN A 330 -14.83 13.85 -12.71
N ALA A 331 -15.44 13.35 -13.78
CA ALA A 331 -16.84 13.62 -14.11
C ALA A 331 -17.82 12.72 -13.34
N ARG A 332 -17.36 11.67 -12.65
CA ARG A 332 -18.23 10.72 -11.97
C ARG A 332 -18.99 11.36 -10.82
N THR A 333 -20.29 11.16 -10.79
CA THR A 333 -21.19 11.64 -9.73
C THR A 333 -21.88 10.46 -9.05
N GLY A 334 -22.53 10.71 -7.89
CA GLY A 334 -23.38 9.72 -7.24
C GLY A 334 -24.79 9.62 -7.80
N ASP A 335 -25.17 10.45 -8.77
CA ASP A 335 -26.47 10.39 -9.42
C ASP A 335 -26.44 9.39 -10.61
N PRO A 336 -27.09 8.22 -10.48
CA PRO A 336 -27.11 7.20 -11.53
C PRO A 336 -27.88 7.64 -12.78
N ASN A 337 -28.59 8.76 -12.75
CA ASN A 337 -29.35 9.32 -13.88
C ASN A 337 -28.58 10.46 -14.58
N SER A 338 -27.46 10.92 -14.04
CA SER A 338 -26.65 11.96 -14.65
C SER A 338 -26.10 11.52 -16.00
N GLU A 339 -25.83 12.48 -16.90
CA GLU A 339 -25.19 12.23 -18.18
C GLU A 339 -23.82 11.53 -17.98
N ALA A 340 -23.01 12.03 -17.05
CA ALA A 340 -21.71 11.45 -16.74
C ALA A 340 -21.80 10.00 -16.26
N PHE A 341 -22.84 9.63 -15.49
CA PHE A 341 -23.03 8.25 -15.05
C PHE A 341 -23.57 7.34 -16.16
N ASN A 342 -24.26 7.90 -17.15
CA ASN A 342 -24.78 7.19 -18.31
C ASN A 342 -23.76 7.08 -19.46
N SER A 343 -22.74 7.94 -19.49
CA SER A 343 -21.66 7.85 -20.48
C SER A 343 -20.87 6.55 -20.37
N THR A 344 -20.42 6.03 -21.51
CA THR A 344 -19.48 4.89 -21.59
C THR A 344 -18.03 5.36 -21.56
N ASP A 345 -17.80 6.68 -21.65
CA ASP A 345 -16.48 7.28 -21.56
C ASP A 345 -15.96 7.31 -20.14
N HIS A 346 -14.65 7.27 -20.02
CA HIS A 346 -13.94 7.37 -18.77
C HIS A 346 -12.50 7.82 -19.05
N ASN A 347 -12.00 8.77 -18.28
CA ASN A 347 -10.69 9.35 -18.51
C ASN A 347 -9.53 8.30 -18.45
N ASN A 348 -9.71 7.23 -17.67
CA ASN A 348 -8.65 6.26 -17.38
C ASN A 348 -8.95 4.84 -17.86
N ALA A 349 -10.20 4.37 -17.76
CA ALA A 349 -10.62 3.01 -18.13
C ALA A 349 -12.09 3.02 -18.60
N ASN A 350 -12.30 3.33 -19.88
CA ASN A 350 -13.63 3.35 -20.48
C ASN A 350 -14.30 1.97 -20.56
N ILE A 351 -15.54 1.91 -21.02
CA ILE A 351 -16.28 0.64 -21.08
C ILE A 351 -15.62 -0.38 -22.01
N ASP A 352 -14.98 0.04 -23.09
CA ASP A 352 -14.25 -0.89 -23.97
C ASP A 352 -13.08 -1.56 -23.24
N TYR A 353 -12.40 -0.84 -22.35
CA TYR A 353 -11.36 -1.41 -21.47
C TYR A 353 -11.95 -2.46 -20.54
N TRP A 354 -13.07 -2.15 -19.88
CA TRP A 354 -13.77 -3.06 -18.98
C TRP A 354 -14.33 -4.30 -19.70
N GLN A 355 -14.87 -4.13 -20.90
CA GLN A 355 -15.35 -5.24 -21.71
C GLN A 355 -14.23 -6.17 -22.16
N ASP A 356 -13.05 -5.63 -22.47
CA ASP A 356 -11.86 -6.44 -22.73
C ASP A 356 -11.44 -7.22 -21.48
N ALA A 357 -11.30 -6.53 -20.35
CA ALA A 357 -10.90 -7.14 -19.10
C ALA A 357 -11.85 -8.29 -18.69
N LEU A 358 -13.15 -8.05 -18.71
CA LEU A 358 -14.18 -9.00 -18.29
C LEU A 358 -14.37 -10.19 -19.24
N LYS A 359 -13.80 -10.14 -20.46
CA LYS A 359 -13.74 -11.30 -21.38
C LYS A 359 -12.59 -12.26 -21.05
N GLN A 360 -11.65 -11.84 -20.21
CA GLN A 360 -10.49 -12.66 -19.85
C GLN A 360 -10.84 -13.57 -18.68
N ASP A 361 -10.66 -14.88 -18.83
CA ASP A 361 -10.91 -15.88 -17.78
C ASP A 361 -10.07 -15.64 -16.51
N CYS A 362 -8.99 -14.89 -16.62
CA CYS A 362 -8.14 -14.55 -15.47
C CYS A 362 -8.72 -13.43 -14.59
N ILE A 363 -9.66 -12.63 -15.08
CA ILE A 363 -10.22 -11.52 -14.31
C ILE A 363 -11.24 -12.02 -13.31
N ILE A 364 -11.06 -11.65 -12.06
CA ILE A 364 -11.96 -11.96 -10.95
C ILE A 364 -12.77 -10.73 -10.59
N THR A 365 -14.07 -10.89 -10.55
CA THR A 365 -15.06 -9.89 -10.12
C THR A 365 -15.55 -10.21 -8.70
N ARG A 366 -16.32 -9.29 -8.08
CA ARG A 366 -16.75 -9.41 -6.68
C ARG A 366 -17.56 -10.70 -6.38
N ASP A 367 -18.40 -11.11 -7.31
CA ASP A 367 -19.26 -12.31 -7.15
C ASP A 367 -18.48 -13.63 -7.21
N GLU A 368 -17.26 -13.62 -7.76
CA GLU A 368 -16.37 -14.77 -7.87
C GLU A 368 -15.41 -14.93 -6.69
N LEU A 369 -15.34 -13.92 -5.81
CA LEU A 369 -14.45 -13.95 -4.66
C LEU A 369 -14.86 -15.00 -3.63
N PRO A 370 -13.90 -15.72 -3.03
CA PRO A 370 -14.16 -16.51 -1.84
C PRO A 370 -14.45 -15.62 -0.62
N ASN A 371 -14.92 -16.22 0.46
CA ASN A 371 -15.06 -15.50 1.72
C ASN A 371 -13.73 -15.51 2.48
N PHE A 372 -13.14 -14.33 2.69
CA PHE A 372 -11.90 -14.18 3.45
C PHE A 372 -12.12 -14.01 4.96
N ARG A 373 -13.34 -13.73 5.42
CA ARG A 373 -13.70 -13.54 6.84
C ARG A 373 -14.12 -14.83 7.52
#